data_6c9f55a4923505ae8586a2118e00b8aa
#
_entry.id   6c9f55a4923505ae8586a2118e00b8aa
#
_cell.length_a   1.000
_cell.length_b   1.000
_cell.length_c   1.000
_cell.angle_alpha   90.00
_cell.angle_beta   90.00
_cell.angle_gamma   90.00
#
_symmetry.space_group_name_H-M   'P 1'
#
loop_
_entity.id
_entity.type
_entity.pdbx_description
1 polymer ?
#
loop_
_entity_poly.entity_id
_entity_poly.type
_entity_poly.pdbx_seq_one_letter_code
_entity_poly.pdbx_strand_id
1 'polypeptide(L)'
;MGINILQFSLGTILLYFGADYLILGSKSIASKFKIPPIVVGITLVAFGTSLPELIVSIIAILKGESGIVIGNVVGSNIANIGLVLGVTAILTPIIFSFKKISFDFYFLIVITFLPLLFIYLGELVLWQGICFLLLLGGYCWHLFNKDHEYDENHSYENLSDGLTISIKIIFGIIGLGFGAHIFVLGAKGIAIALGVSSLVIGMSIVALGTSLPELAASLAAAKHNEKDFVIGNIIGSNIMKIIHMKIYLMD
;
A
#
# COMPACT_ATOMS: atom_id res chain seq x y z
N MET A 1 5.80 30.62 0.38
CA MET A 1 4.73 30.19 -0.53
C MET A 1 5.28 29.54 -1.80
N GLY A 2 6.16 30.18 -2.58
CA GLY A 2 6.70 29.64 -3.84
C GLY A 2 7.35 28.26 -3.70
N ILE A 3 8.22 28.04 -2.71
CA ILE A 3 8.88 26.75 -2.50
C ILE A 3 7.88 25.64 -2.14
N ASN A 4 6.82 25.96 -1.39
CA ASN A 4 5.80 24.99 -1.01
C ASN A 4 4.97 24.56 -2.23
N ILE A 5 4.66 25.48 -3.14
CA ILE A 5 3.99 25.18 -4.41
C ILE A 5 4.89 24.30 -5.28
N LEU A 6 6.19 24.62 -5.36
CA LEU A 6 7.15 23.81 -6.10
C LEU A 6 7.24 22.38 -5.53
N GLN A 7 7.34 22.23 -4.21
CA GLN A 7 7.35 20.93 -3.54
C GLN A 7 6.05 20.15 -3.80
N PHE A 8 4.89 20.80 -3.67
CA PHE A 8 3.61 20.19 -3.95
C PHE A 8 3.52 19.68 -5.40
N SER A 9 3.91 20.51 -6.37
CA SER A 9 3.89 20.14 -7.79
C SER A 9 4.89 19.03 -8.11
N LEU A 10 6.13 19.11 -7.59
CA LEU A 10 7.14 18.07 -7.78
C LEU A 10 6.71 16.75 -7.16
N GLY A 11 6.15 16.79 -5.94
CA GLY A 11 5.60 15.61 -5.28
C GLY A 11 4.49 14.96 -6.09
N THR A 12 3.58 15.75 -6.65
CA THR A 12 2.50 15.26 -7.53
C THR A 12 3.06 14.57 -8.79
N ILE A 13 4.07 15.17 -9.43
CA ILE A 13 4.73 14.60 -10.61
C ILE A 13 5.41 13.27 -10.26
N LEU A 14 6.14 13.22 -9.15
CA LEU A 14 6.81 12.00 -8.70
C LEU A 14 5.82 10.89 -8.35
N LEU A 15 4.71 11.22 -7.68
CA LEU A 15 3.63 10.26 -7.38
C LEU A 15 3.04 9.70 -8.67
N TYR A 16 2.73 10.56 -9.65
CA TYR A 16 2.13 10.15 -10.91
C TYR A 16 3.05 9.19 -11.69
N PHE A 17 4.29 9.60 -11.95
CA PHE A 17 5.23 8.76 -12.70
C PHE A 17 5.69 7.55 -11.90
N GLY A 18 5.89 7.68 -10.58
CA GLY A 18 6.24 6.58 -9.71
C GLY A 18 5.18 5.48 -9.74
N ALA A 19 3.91 5.86 -9.64
CA ALA A 19 2.79 4.94 -9.74
C ALA A 19 2.70 4.26 -11.11
N ASP A 20 2.81 5.04 -12.19
CA ASP A 20 2.77 4.54 -13.55
C ASP A 20 3.89 3.52 -13.81
N TYR A 21 5.14 3.83 -13.42
CA TYR A 21 6.27 2.91 -13.53
C TYR A 21 6.11 1.65 -12.69
N LEU A 22 5.61 1.76 -11.45
CA LEU A 22 5.36 0.59 -10.61
C LEU A 22 4.32 -0.34 -11.24
N ILE A 23 3.21 0.19 -11.73
CA ILE A 23 2.16 -0.62 -12.36
C ILE A 23 2.66 -1.25 -13.67
N LEU A 24 3.36 -0.50 -14.54
CA LEU A 24 3.93 -1.05 -15.76
C LEU A 24 4.97 -2.14 -15.49
N GLY A 25 5.83 -1.96 -14.49
CA GLY A 25 6.79 -2.99 -14.05
C GLY A 25 6.09 -4.23 -13.51
N SER A 26 5.04 -4.04 -12.70
CA SER A 26 4.24 -5.12 -12.12
C SER A 26 3.48 -5.92 -13.19
N LYS A 27 2.92 -5.25 -14.21
CA LYS A 27 2.32 -5.90 -15.39
C LYS A 27 3.34 -6.78 -16.11
N SER A 28 4.55 -6.26 -16.30
CA SER A 28 5.63 -7.03 -16.95
C SER A 28 6.04 -8.26 -16.14
N ILE A 29 6.04 -8.18 -14.79
CA ILE A 29 6.27 -9.34 -13.91
C ILE A 29 5.13 -10.35 -14.06
N ALA A 30 3.88 -9.90 -13.94
CA ALA A 30 2.70 -10.75 -14.06
C ALA A 30 2.75 -11.57 -15.36
N SER A 31 3.01 -10.90 -16.49
CA SER A 31 3.11 -11.55 -17.81
C SER A 31 4.31 -12.49 -17.91
N LYS A 32 5.51 -12.02 -17.53
CA LYS A 32 6.76 -12.79 -17.69
C LYS A 32 6.76 -14.10 -16.90
N PHE A 33 6.19 -14.07 -15.70
CA PHE A 33 6.16 -15.23 -14.81
C PHE A 33 4.80 -15.94 -14.81
N LYS A 34 3.85 -15.50 -15.66
CA LYS A 34 2.46 -16.01 -15.72
C LYS A 34 1.77 -16.01 -14.34
N ILE A 35 2.04 -14.98 -13.55
CA ILE A 35 1.43 -14.76 -12.24
C ILE A 35 0.18 -13.89 -12.43
N PRO A 36 -0.97 -14.27 -11.83
CA PRO A 36 -2.17 -13.45 -11.91
C PRO A 36 -1.95 -12.02 -11.42
N PRO A 37 -2.49 -11.00 -12.10
CA PRO A 37 -2.32 -9.59 -11.72
C PRO A 37 -2.68 -9.30 -10.27
N ILE A 38 -3.72 -9.97 -9.74
CA ILE A 38 -4.14 -9.81 -8.34
C ILE A 38 -3.05 -10.25 -7.35
N VAL A 39 -2.33 -11.34 -7.63
CA VAL A 39 -1.24 -11.83 -6.75
C VAL A 39 -0.08 -10.84 -6.74
N VAL A 40 0.30 -10.30 -7.90
CA VAL A 40 1.34 -9.27 -8.00
C VAL A 40 0.87 -7.97 -7.30
N GLY A 41 -0.42 -7.65 -7.40
CA GLY A 41 -1.03 -6.53 -6.68
C GLY A 41 -0.94 -6.68 -5.16
N ILE A 42 -1.35 -7.85 -4.63
CA ILE A 42 -1.30 -8.18 -3.19
C ILE A 42 0.14 -8.19 -2.65
N THR A 43 1.10 -8.62 -3.45
CA THR A 43 2.49 -8.78 -3.02
C THR A 43 3.34 -7.56 -3.37
N LEU A 44 3.77 -7.45 -4.62
CA LEU A 44 4.75 -6.46 -5.07
C LEU A 44 4.24 -5.03 -4.97
N VAL A 45 3.03 -4.76 -5.49
CA VAL A 45 2.48 -3.39 -5.48
C VAL A 45 2.18 -2.96 -4.06
N ALA A 46 1.48 -3.80 -3.30
CA ALA A 46 1.13 -3.51 -1.91
C ALA A 46 2.36 -3.31 -1.02
N PHE A 47 3.40 -4.15 -1.17
CA PHE A 47 4.65 -3.97 -0.44
C PHE A 47 5.35 -2.65 -0.80
N GLY A 48 5.46 -2.36 -2.11
CA GLY A 48 6.12 -1.15 -2.58
C GLY A 48 5.44 0.14 -2.12
N THR A 49 4.11 0.17 -2.11
CA THR A 49 3.35 1.35 -1.67
C THR A 49 3.35 1.52 -0.16
N SER A 50 3.38 0.42 0.61
CA SER A 50 3.35 0.45 2.08
C SER A 50 4.73 0.59 2.74
N LEU A 51 5.82 0.72 1.97
CA LEU A 51 7.16 0.97 2.51
C LEU A 51 7.25 2.25 3.34
N PRO A 52 6.63 3.39 2.97
CA PRO A 52 6.67 4.59 3.80
C PRO A 52 6.06 4.37 5.18
N GLU A 53 4.93 3.68 5.27
CA GLU A 53 4.30 3.35 6.56
C GLU A 53 5.16 2.43 7.41
N LEU A 54 5.82 1.47 6.77
CA LEU A 54 6.78 0.59 7.42
C LEU A 54 7.92 1.39 8.06
N ILE A 55 8.52 2.31 7.31
CA ILE A 55 9.62 3.17 7.78
C ILE A 55 9.15 4.06 8.94
N VAL A 56 7.97 4.69 8.83
CA VAL A 56 7.39 5.51 9.90
C VAL A 56 7.19 4.67 11.17
N SER A 57 6.67 3.46 11.04
CA SER A 57 6.45 2.57 12.18
C SER A 57 7.77 2.13 12.85
N ILE A 58 8.80 1.80 12.06
CA ILE A 58 10.15 1.47 12.59
C ILE A 58 10.72 2.66 13.36
N ILE A 59 10.67 3.86 12.79
CA ILE A 59 11.21 5.07 13.45
C ILE A 59 10.44 5.36 14.76
N ALA A 60 9.12 5.21 14.77
CA ALA A 60 8.29 5.42 15.94
C ALA A 60 8.66 4.47 17.08
N ILE A 61 8.87 3.19 16.78
CA ILE A 61 9.31 2.20 17.76
C ILE A 61 10.69 2.50 18.34
N LEU A 62 11.66 2.80 17.48
CA LEU A 62 13.00 3.17 17.92
C LEU A 62 13.01 4.41 18.85
N LYS A 63 11.91 5.20 18.83
CA LYS A 63 11.69 6.34 19.72
C LYS A 63 10.81 6.01 20.94
N GLY A 64 10.35 4.76 21.10
CA GLY A 64 9.43 4.36 22.17
C GLY A 64 8.00 4.88 22.00
N GLU A 65 7.59 5.24 20.77
CA GLU A 65 6.30 5.86 20.49
C GLU A 65 5.29 4.84 19.91
N SER A 66 5.00 3.77 20.65
CA SER A 66 4.11 2.66 20.20
C SER A 66 2.71 3.13 19.78
N GLY A 67 2.20 4.21 20.38
CA GLY A 67 0.91 4.80 19.99
C GLY A 67 0.88 5.31 18.55
N ILE A 68 2.01 5.80 18.01
CA ILE A 68 2.13 6.24 16.62
C ILE A 68 2.02 5.05 15.68
N VAL A 69 2.58 3.89 16.05
CA VAL A 69 2.51 2.67 15.22
C VAL A 69 1.07 2.20 15.07
N ILE A 70 0.35 2.11 16.19
CA ILE A 70 -1.07 1.71 16.18
C ILE A 70 -1.89 2.70 15.34
N GLY A 71 -1.71 4.00 15.57
CA GLY A 71 -2.39 5.05 14.82
C GLY A 71 -2.09 5.01 13.32
N ASN A 72 -0.82 4.80 12.94
CA ASN A 72 -0.40 4.69 11.56
C ASN A 72 -1.05 3.48 10.85
N VAL A 73 -1.02 2.31 11.47
CA VAL A 73 -1.57 1.09 10.87
C VAL A 73 -3.09 1.13 10.79
N VAL A 74 -3.78 1.46 11.89
CA VAL A 74 -5.24 1.53 11.89
C VAL A 74 -5.72 2.64 10.95
N GLY A 75 -5.11 3.83 11.04
CA GLY A 75 -5.48 4.98 10.22
C GLY A 75 -5.28 4.74 8.74
N SER A 76 -4.14 4.16 8.34
CA SER A 76 -3.86 3.86 6.92
C SER A 76 -4.74 2.73 6.37
N ASN A 77 -5.12 1.74 7.19
CA ASN A 77 -6.08 0.71 6.76
C ASN A 77 -7.49 1.30 6.52
N ILE A 78 -7.94 2.21 7.38
CA ILE A 78 -9.19 2.95 7.18
C ILE A 78 -9.09 3.82 5.93
N ALA A 79 -7.96 4.53 5.73
CA ALA A 79 -7.72 5.36 4.56
C ALA A 79 -7.71 4.52 3.27
N ASN A 80 -7.14 3.33 3.27
CA ASN A 80 -7.15 2.45 2.10
C ASN A 80 -8.56 2.05 1.68
N ILE A 81 -9.46 1.79 2.63
CA ILE A 81 -10.86 1.45 2.33
C ILE A 81 -11.67 2.71 2.00
N GLY A 82 -11.59 3.75 2.84
CA GLY A 82 -12.41 4.95 2.70
C GLY A 82 -11.95 5.86 1.56
N LEU A 83 -10.65 6.16 1.51
CA LEU A 83 -10.07 7.09 0.54
C LEU A 83 -9.61 6.37 -0.74
N VAL A 84 -8.72 5.39 -0.63
CA VAL A 84 -8.10 4.77 -1.81
C VAL A 84 -9.14 4.03 -2.63
N LEU A 85 -9.86 3.08 -2.03
CA LEU A 85 -10.92 2.35 -2.73
C LEU A 85 -12.05 3.28 -3.14
N GLY A 86 -12.50 4.17 -2.26
CA GLY A 86 -13.62 5.09 -2.51
C GLY A 86 -13.34 6.02 -3.70
N VAL A 87 -12.20 6.73 -3.69
CA VAL A 87 -11.83 7.64 -4.79
C VAL A 87 -11.62 6.87 -6.10
N THR A 88 -10.93 5.73 -6.04
CA THR A 88 -10.69 4.92 -7.25
C THR A 88 -12.00 4.41 -7.84
N ALA A 89 -12.95 3.95 -7.01
CA ALA A 89 -14.24 3.46 -7.45
C ALA A 89 -15.15 4.55 -8.05
N ILE A 90 -15.06 5.79 -7.54
CA ILE A 90 -15.77 6.96 -8.09
C ILE A 90 -15.25 7.29 -9.49
N LEU A 91 -13.92 7.25 -9.68
CA LEU A 91 -13.29 7.62 -10.95
C LEU A 91 -13.35 6.50 -11.99
N THR A 92 -13.31 5.25 -11.54
CA THR A 92 -13.33 4.07 -12.42
C THR A 92 -14.12 2.95 -11.76
N PRO A 93 -15.24 2.49 -12.33
CA PRO A 93 -16.02 1.39 -11.77
C PRO A 93 -15.19 0.12 -11.62
N ILE A 94 -15.06 -0.39 -10.40
CA ILE A 94 -14.29 -1.58 -10.08
C ILE A 94 -15.26 -2.76 -10.03
N ILE A 95 -15.35 -3.49 -11.16
CA ILE A 95 -16.17 -4.69 -11.24
C ILE A 95 -15.25 -5.90 -11.07
N PHE A 96 -15.48 -6.70 -10.03
CA PHE A 96 -14.71 -7.91 -9.75
C PHE A 96 -15.62 -9.03 -9.23
N SER A 97 -15.15 -10.28 -9.36
CA SER A 97 -15.86 -11.42 -8.80
C SER A 97 -15.42 -11.65 -7.35
N PHE A 98 -16.34 -11.55 -6.40
CA PHE A 98 -16.06 -11.82 -4.98
C PHE A 98 -15.44 -13.21 -4.76
N LYS A 99 -15.82 -14.20 -5.58
CA LYS A 99 -15.27 -15.56 -5.51
C LYS A 99 -13.74 -15.58 -5.68
N LYS A 100 -13.19 -14.69 -6.53
CA LYS A 100 -11.73 -14.61 -6.77
C LYS A 100 -10.97 -14.16 -5.52
N ILE A 101 -11.55 -13.24 -4.73
CA ILE A 101 -10.90 -12.60 -3.57
C ILE A 101 -11.45 -13.07 -2.23
N SER A 102 -12.38 -14.02 -2.20
CA SER A 102 -13.07 -14.42 -0.97
C SER A 102 -12.11 -14.89 0.12
N PHE A 103 -11.11 -15.69 -0.24
CA PHE A 103 -10.09 -16.14 0.71
C PHE A 103 -9.29 -14.97 1.27
N ASP A 104 -8.83 -14.07 0.40
CA ASP A 104 -8.02 -12.89 0.77
C ASP A 104 -8.81 -11.95 1.65
N PHE A 105 -10.10 -11.77 1.37
CA PHE A 105 -11.02 -10.97 2.16
C PHE A 105 -11.25 -11.55 3.56
N TYR A 106 -11.52 -12.87 3.67
CA TYR A 106 -11.69 -13.51 4.97
C TYR A 106 -10.38 -13.56 5.74
N PHE A 107 -9.25 -13.77 5.07
CA PHE A 107 -7.93 -13.70 5.70
C PHE A 107 -7.66 -12.31 6.27
N LEU A 108 -7.98 -11.24 5.52
CA LEU A 108 -7.88 -9.85 5.99
C LEU A 108 -8.74 -9.63 7.24
N ILE A 109 -9.99 -10.11 7.26
CA ILE A 109 -10.86 -10.00 8.43
C ILE A 109 -10.22 -10.69 9.63
N VAL A 110 -9.82 -11.95 9.50
CA VAL A 110 -9.22 -12.74 10.59
C VAL A 110 -7.98 -12.03 11.14
N ILE A 111 -7.06 -11.58 10.26
CA ILE A 111 -5.81 -10.94 10.68
C ILE A 111 -6.05 -9.56 11.31
N THR A 112 -7.16 -8.86 10.96
CA THR A 112 -7.55 -7.59 11.56
C THR A 112 -8.04 -7.76 13.00
N PHE A 113 -8.81 -8.80 13.27
CA PHE A 113 -9.35 -9.04 14.61
C PHE A 113 -8.40 -9.79 15.54
N LEU A 114 -7.44 -10.53 15.01
CA LEU A 114 -6.48 -11.30 15.80
C LEU A 114 -5.63 -10.45 16.77
N PRO A 115 -5.11 -9.25 16.40
CA PRO A 115 -4.43 -8.36 17.35
C PRO A 115 -5.33 -7.92 18.51
N LEU A 116 -6.61 -7.66 18.25
CA LEU A 116 -7.56 -7.24 19.28
C LEU A 116 -7.77 -8.37 20.29
N LEU A 117 -7.86 -9.62 19.83
CA LEU A 117 -7.92 -10.79 20.71
C LEU A 117 -6.68 -10.90 21.60
N PHE A 118 -5.49 -10.68 21.04
CA PHE A 118 -4.24 -10.76 21.81
C PHE A 118 -4.13 -9.61 22.83
N ILE A 119 -4.57 -8.41 22.49
CA ILE A 119 -4.64 -7.27 23.43
C ILE A 119 -5.62 -7.59 24.57
N TYR A 120 -6.77 -8.22 24.28
CA TYR A 120 -7.72 -8.64 25.29
C TYR A 120 -7.15 -9.70 26.24
N LEU A 121 -6.29 -10.58 25.76
CA LEU A 121 -5.62 -11.62 26.55
C LEU A 121 -4.47 -11.10 27.44
N GLY A 122 -4.13 -9.82 27.34
CA GLY A 122 -3.35 -9.07 28.34
C GLY A 122 -1.94 -8.68 27.94
N GLU A 123 -1.19 -9.44 27.13
CA GLU A 123 0.18 -9.11 26.78
C GLU A 123 0.51 -9.34 25.30
N LEU A 124 1.36 -8.46 24.77
CA LEU A 124 1.90 -8.61 23.43
C LEU A 124 3.32 -9.18 23.52
N VAL A 125 3.45 -10.48 23.25
CA VAL A 125 4.70 -11.24 23.43
C VAL A 125 5.26 -11.76 22.11
N LEU A 126 6.56 -12.10 22.09
CA LEU A 126 7.33 -12.51 20.91
C LEU A 126 6.67 -13.63 20.08
N TRP A 127 6.10 -14.67 20.71
CA TRP A 127 5.51 -15.79 20.00
C TRP A 127 4.32 -15.38 19.08
N GLN A 128 3.59 -14.35 19.47
CA GLN A 128 2.48 -13.84 18.66
C GLN A 128 2.97 -13.18 17.38
N GLY A 129 4.11 -12.46 17.43
CA GLY A 129 4.75 -11.91 16.24
C GLY A 129 5.26 -13.01 15.31
N ILE A 130 5.86 -14.07 15.87
CA ILE A 130 6.24 -15.26 15.09
C ILE A 130 5.02 -15.87 14.41
N CYS A 131 3.86 -15.98 15.10
CA CYS A 131 2.62 -16.42 14.49
C CYS A 131 2.20 -15.56 13.30
N PHE A 132 2.30 -14.21 13.41
CA PHE A 132 1.97 -13.33 12.28
C PHE A 132 2.93 -13.52 11.10
N LEU A 133 4.23 -13.72 11.34
CA LEU A 133 5.19 -14.03 10.27
C LEU A 133 4.87 -15.38 9.60
N LEU A 134 4.52 -16.40 10.37
CA LEU A 134 4.11 -17.70 9.84
C LEU A 134 2.80 -17.59 9.04
N LEU A 135 1.83 -16.81 9.51
CA LEU A 135 0.59 -16.52 8.79
C LEU A 135 0.89 -15.79 7.47
N LEU A 136 1.78 -14.80 7.45
CA LEU A 136 2.19 -14.12 6.23
C LEU A 136 2.88 -15.07 5.25
N GLY A 137 3.83 -15.88 5.74
CA GLY A 137 4.52 -16.87 4.92
C GLY A 137 3.56 -17.90 4.32
N GLY A 138 2.64 -18.43 5.14
CA GLY A 138 1.59 -19.35 4.69
C GLY A 138 0.62 -18.71 3.69
N TYR A 139 0.25 -17.45 3.91
CA TYR A 139 -0.58 -16.67 2.98
C TYR A 139 0.12 -16.45 1.63
N CYS A 140 1.37 -16.01 1.65
CA CYS A 140 2.16 -15.86 0.42
C CYS A 140 2.31 -17.20 -0.30
N TRP A 141 2.64 -18.26 0.44
CA TRP A 141 2.73 -19.61 -0.15
C TRP A 141 1.41 -20.04 -0.80
N HIS A 142 0.28 -19.79 -0.13
CA HIS A 142 -1.05 -20.06 -0.69
C HIS A 142 -1.31 -19.27 -1.97
N LEU A 143 -0.99 -17.97 -1.99
CA LEU A 143 -1.16 -17.10 -3.16
C LEU A 143 -0.39 -17.63 -4.39
N PHE A 144 0.83 -18.11 -4.21
CA PHE A 144 1.65 -18.59 -5.32
C PHE A 144 1.32 -20.01 -5.76
N ASN A 145 0.74 -20.85 -4.87
CA ASN A 145 0.40 -22.24 -5.19
C ASN A 145 -1.09 -22.47 -5.52
N LYS A 146 -1.93 -21.44 -5.35
CA LYS A 146 -3.33 -21.52 -5.76
C LYS A 146 -3.39 -21.60 -7.29
N ASP A 147 -4.15 -22.57 -7.82
CA ASP A 147 -4.47 -22.63 -9.24
C ASP A 147 -5.29 -21.38 -9.63
N HIS A 148 -4.60 -20.37 -10.02
CA HIS A 148 -5.20 -19.20 -10.63
C HIS A 148 -5.29 -19.43 -12.13
N GLU A 149 -6.48 -19.35 -12.70
CA GLU A 149 -6.64 -19.23 -14.15
C GLU A 149 -5.92 -17.96 -14.60
N TYR A 150 -4.70 -18.11 -15.16
CA TYR A 150 -4.03 -17.01 -15.85
C TYR A 150 -4.80 -16.77 -17.15
N ASP A 151 -5.48 -15.64 -17.24
CA ASP A 151 -6.18 -15.25 -18.46
C ASP A 151 -5.14 -14.85 -19.51
N GLU A 152 -4.98 -15.69 -20.54
CA GLU A 152 -4.05 -15.44 -21.65
C GLU A 152 -4.34 -14.15 -22.41
N ASN A 153 -5.58 -13.62 -22.31
CA ASN A 153 -5.91 -12.31 -22.86
C ASN A 153 -5.20 -11.15 -22.15
N HIS A 154 -4.62 -11.39 -20.97
CA HIS A 154 -3.72 -10.45 -20.28
C HIS A 154 -2.26 -10.57 -20.71
N SER A 155 -1.94 -11.28 -21.80
CA SER A 155 -0.58 -11.30 -22.34
C SER A 155 -0.24 -9.92 -22.90
N TYR A 156 0.63 -9.22 -22.16
CA TYR A 156 1.15 -7.92 -22.58
C TYR A 156 2.21 -8.14 -23.66
N GLU A 157 1.95 -7.68 -24.88
CA GLU A 157 2.74 -7.97 -26.10
C GLU A 157 4.20 -7.52 -26.08
N ASN A 158 4.63 -6.71 -25.12
CA ASN A 158 6.00 -6.23 -25.01
C ASN A 158 6.63 -6.66 -23.69
N LEU A 159 7.19 -7.88 -23.65
CA LEU A 159 8.03 -8.33 -22.54
C LEU A 159 9.32 -7.50 -22.52
N SER A 160 9.36 -6.49 -21.66
CA SER A 160 10.61 -5.80 -21.34
C SER A 160 11.64 -6.80 -20.81
N ASP A 161 12.92 -6.55 -21.09
CA ASP A 161 14.01 -7.32 -20.48
C ASP A 161 13.99 -7.20 -18.94
N GLY A 162 14.62 -8.16 -18.25
CA GLY A 162 14.57 -8.20 -16.78
C GLY A 162 15.14 -6.93 -16.12
N LEU A 163 16.15 -6.31 -16.74
CA LEU A 163 16.74 -5.07 -16.25
C LEU A 163 15.74 -3.90 -16.31
N THR A 164 15.07 -3.74 -17.43
CA THR A 164 14.04 -2.69 -17.62
C THR A 164 12.87 -2.87 -16.63
N ILE A 165 12.45 -4.11 -16.38
CA ILE A 165 11.41 -4.41 -15.38
C ILE A 165 11.89 -3.97 -14.00
N SER A 166 13.10 -4.37 -13.60
CA SER A 166 13.64 -4.01 -12.28
C SER A 166 13.80 -2.50 -12.12
N ILE A 167 14.27 -1.81 -13.15
CA ILE A 167 14.38 -0.35 -13.16
C ILE A 167 13.01 0.28 -12.96
N LYS A 168 11.97 -0.12 -13.70
CA LYS A 168 10.62 0.41 -13.56
C LYS A 168 10.09 0.25 -12.13
N ILE A 169 10.26 -0.93 -11.53
CA ILE A 169 9.79 -1.21 -10.17
C ILE A 169 10.53 -0.35 -9.15
N ILE A 170 11.86 -0.31 -9.20
CA ILE A 170 12.68 0.44 -8.25
C ILE A 170 12.38 1.94 -8.35
N PHE A 171 12.38 2.50 -9.56
CA PHE A 171 12.02 3.91 -9.76
C PHE A 171 10.57 4.19 -9.37
N GLY A 172 9.66 3.23 -9.61
CA GLY A 172 8.28 3.33 -9.17
C GLY A 172 8.17 3.47 -7.65
N ILE A 173 8.79 2.56 -6.90
CA ILE A 173 8.77 2.56 -5.42
C ILE A 173 9.43 3.83 -4.86
N ILE A 174 10.62 4.17 -5.36
CA ILE A 174 11.35 5.37 -4.93
C ILE A 174 10.52 6.64 -5.25
N GLY A 175 9.97 6.73 -6.47
CA GLY A 175 9.15 7.85 -6.91
C GLY A 175 7.90 8.03 -6.05
N LEU A 176 7.24 6.95 -5.68
CA LEU A 176 6.09 6.98 -4.78
C LEU A 176 6.47 7.44 -3.37
N GLY A 177 7.51 6.88 -2.77
CA GLY A 177 7.94 7.23 -1.41
C GLY A 177 8.40 8.68 -1.30
N PHE A 178 9.34 9.09 -2.17
CA PHE A 178 9.82 10.47 -2.20
C PHE A 178 8.73 11.46 -2.64
N GLY A 179 7.91 11.06 -3.62
CA GLY A 179 6.79 11.86 -4.10
C GLY A 179 5.79 12.18 -3.01
N ALA A 180 5.38 11.17 -2.22
CA ALA A 180 4.48 11.37 -1.08
C ALA A 180 5.10 12.30 -0.03
N HIS A 181 6.38 12.09 0.32
CA HIS A 181 7.06 12.93 1.30
C HIS A 181 7.12 14.39 0.87
N ILE A 182 7.56 14.67 -0.35
CA ILE A 182 7.68 16.04 -0.88
C ILE A 182 6.30 16.68 -1.06
N PHE A 183 5.30 15.91 -1.50
CA PHE A 183 3.91 16.38 -1.61
C PHE A 183 3.36 16.84 -0.26
N VAL A 184 3.52 16.02 0.80
CA VAL A 184 3.06 16.35 2.16
C VAL A 184 3.76 17.58 2.70
N LEU A 185 5.07 17.73 2.48
CA LEU A 185 5.82 18.93 2.88
C LEU A 185 5.25 20.18 2.19
N GLY A 186 5.03 20.11 0.90
CA GLY A 186 4.46 21.22 0.11
C GLY A 186 3.03 21.56 0.55
N ALA A 187 2.16 20.55 0.66
CA ALA A 187 0.77 20.72 1.09
C ALA A 187 0.67 21.31 2.50
N LYS A 188 1.48 20.81 3.46
CA LYS A 188 1.59 21.36 4.80
C LYS A 188 2.01 22.83 4.78
N GLY A 189 3.06 23.16 4.01
CA GLY A 189 3.55 24.53 3.91
C GLY A 189 2.54 25.50 3.30
N ILE A 190 1.75 25.05 2.31
CA ILE A 190 0.65 25.83 1.71
C ILE A 190 -0.44 26.03 2.76
N ALA A 191 -0.88 24.98 3.45
CA ALA A 191 -1.94 25.04 4.46
C ALA A 191 -1.58 25.99 5.62
N ILE A 192 -0.34 25.95 6.11
CA ILE A 192 0.16 26.90 7.11
C ILE A 192 0.09 28.34 6.61
N ALA A 193 0.53 28.58 5.37
CA ALA A 193 0.51 29.91 4.76
C ALA A 193 -0.93 30.47 4.54
N LEU A 194 -1.93 29.56 4.46
CA LEU A 194 -3.35 29.89 4.38
C LEU A 194 -4.02 30.02 5.78
N GLY A 195 -3.25 29.89 6.86
CA GLY A 195 -3.76 30.04 8.24
C GLY A 195 -4.49 28.80 8.79
N VAL A 196 -4.33 27.62 8.16
CA VAL A 196 -4.92 26.37 8.68
C VAL A 196 -4.19 25.96 9.96
N SER A 197 -4.94 25.59 11.00
CA SER A 197 -4.36 25.18 12.28
C SER A 197 -3.53 23.90 12.18
N SER A 198 -2.49 23.78 13.01
CA SER A 198 -1.62 22.59 13.04
C SER A 198 -2.38 21.31 13.35
N LEU A 199 -3.45 21.39 14.15
CA LEU A 199 -4.31 20.24 14.45
C LEU A 199 -5.02 19.74 13.19
N VAL A 200 -5.63 20.62 12.41
CA VAL A 200 -6.32 20.24 11.16
C VAL A 200 -5.32 19.68 10.16
N ILE A 201 -4.13 20.28 10.01
CA ILE A 201 -3.08 19.79 9.14
C ILE A 201 -2.63 18.38 9.54
N GLY A 202 -2.42 18.14 10.84
CA GLY A 202 -2.02 16.83 11.37
C GLY A 202 -3.10 15.77 11.12
N MET A 203 -4.36 16.09 11.40
CA MET A 203 -5.49 15.18 11.26
C MET A 203 -5.89 14.90 9.79
N SER A 204 -5.47 15.72 8.84
CA SER A 204 -5.81 15.57 7.42
C SER A 204 -4.59 15.29 6.55
N ILE A 205 -3.80 16.31 6.21
CA ILE A 205 -2.70 16.22 5.23
C ILE A 205 -1.65 15.20 5.66
N VAL A 206 -1.27 15.21 6.94
CA VAL A 206 -0.23 14.29 7.44
C VAL A 206 -0.81 12.89 7.60
N ALA A 207 -2.02 12.77 8.16
CA ALA A 207 -2.66 11.47 8.38
C ALA A 207 -2.96 10.71 7.07
N LEU A 208 -3.33 11.44 6.01
CA LEU A 208 -3.61 10.83 4.70
C LEU A 208 -2.36 10.69 3.84
N GLY A 209 -1.29 11.42 4.21
CA GLY A 209 -0.08 11.52 3.40
C GLY A 209 0.66 10.21 3.19
N THR A 210 0.63 9.32 4.18
CA THR A 210 1.25 8.00 4.07
C THR A 210 0.51 7.08 3.09
N SER A 211 -0.81 7.24 2.94
CA SER A 211 -1.62 6.46 1.99
C SER A 211 -1.67 7.03 0.56
N LEU A 212 -0.92 8.12 0.28
CA LEU A 212 -0.81 8.67 -1.07
C LEU A 212 -0.16 7.71 -2.09
N PRO A 213 0.87 6.92 -1.74
CA PRO A 213 1.41 5.91 -2.65
C PRO A 213 0.36 4.89 -3.08
N GLU A 214 -0.44 4.37 -2.14
CA GLU A 214 -1.52 3.42 -2.44
C GLU A 214 -2.58 4.05 -3.34
N LEU A 215 -2.96 5.30 -3.07
CA LEU A 215 -3.92 6.03 -3.90
C LEU A 215 -3.37 6.22 -5.31
N ALA A 216 -2.13 6.70 -5.45
CA ALA A 216 -1.50 6.92 -6.74
C ALA A 216 -1.37 5.61 -7.54
N ALA A 217 -0.91 4.51 -6.90
CA ALA A 217 -0.80 3.21 -7.54
C ALA A 217 -2.16 2.64 -7.96
N SER A 218 -3.20 2.78 -7.11
CA SER A 218 -4.55 2.33 -7.44
C SER A 218 -5.16 3.14 -8.59
N LEU A 219 -4.94 4.45 -8.63
CA LEU A 219 -5.36 5.30 -9.75
C LEU A 219 -4.60 4.98 -11.05
N ALA A 220 -3.29 4.71 -10.97
CA ALA A 220 -2.52 4.28 -12.13
C ALA A 220 -2.99 2.90 -12.64
N ALA A 221 -3.25 1.95 -11.75
CA ALA A 221 -3.81 0.65 -12.12
C ALA A 221 -5.19 0.81 -12.80
N ALA A 222 -6.06 1.63 -12.23
CA ALA A 222 -7.38 1.93 -12.80
C ALA A 222 -7.27 2.59 -14.19
N LYS A 223 -6.35 3.54 -14.37
CA LYS A 223 -6.05 4.18 -15.67
C LYS A 223 -5.62 3.16 -16.73
N HIS A 224 -4.88 2.14 -16.33
CA HIS A 224 -4.45 1.05 -17.19
C HIS A 224 -5.50 -0.08 -17.34
N ASN A 225 -6.73 0.09 -16.81
CA ASN A 225 -7.80 -0.90 -16.75
C ASN A 225 -7.44 -2.18 -15.97
N GLU A 226 -6.48 -2.10 -15.06
CA GLU A 226 -5.96 -3.21 -14.26
C GLU A 226 -6.68 -3.29 -12.89
N LYS A 227 -7.95 -3.69 -12.89
CA LYS A 227 -8.79 -3.74 -11.69
C LYS A 227 -8.28 -4.72 -10.64
N ASP A 228 -7.69 -5.82 -11.08
CA ASP A 228 -7.10 -6.84 -10.19
C ASP A 228 -5.91 -6.26 -9.41
N PHE A 229 -5.10 -5.37 -9.99
CA PHE A 229 -4.05 -4.66 -9.27
C PHE A 229 -4.62 -3.68 -8.24
N VAL A 230 -5.75 -3.01 -8.53
CA VAL A 230 -6.39 -2.11 -7.56
C VAL A 230 -6.81 -2.87 -6.31
N ILE A 231 -7.56 -3.95 -6.49
CA ILE A 231 -8.05 -4.78 -5.38
C ILE A 231 -6.87 -5.43 -4.64
N GLY A 232 -5.90 -5.97 -5.38
CA GLY A 232 -4.71 -6.58 -4.82
C GLY A 232 -3.90 -5.60 -3.98
N ASN A 233 -3.67 -4.38 -4.47
CA ASN A 233 -2.97 -3.33 -3.71
C ASN A 233 -3.66 -3.01 -2.39
N ILE A 234 -4.98 -2.81 -2.39
CA ILE A 234 -5.75 -2.46 -1.18
C ILE A 234 -5.74 -3.59 -0.16
N ILE A 235 -6.05 -4.82 -0.57
CA ILE A 235 -6.09 -5.98 0.33
C ILE A 235 -4.68 -6.27 0.86
N GLY A 236 -3.69 -6.32 -0.03
CA GLY A 236 -2.31 -6.63 0.32
C GLY A 236 -1.69 -5.61 1.26
N SER A 237 -1.88 -4.30 1.00
CA SER A 237 -1.40 -3.22 1.88
C SER A 237 -2.02 -3.32 3.27
N ASN A 238 -3.32 -3.60 3.37
CA ASN A 238 -3.98 -3.74 4.67
C ASN A 238 -3.45 -4.97 5.44
N ILE A 239 -3.28 -6.11 4.78
CA ILE A 239 -2.71 -7.32 5.39
C ILE A 239 -1.28 -7.05 5.89
N MET A 240 -0.42 -6.48 5.04
CA MET A 240 0.97 -6.23 5.38
C MET A 240 1.12 -5.28 6.56
N LYS A 241 0.37 -4.18 6.57
CA LYS A 241 0.42 -3.18 7.65
C LYS A 241 0.03 -3.78 9.01
N ILE A 242 -1.01 -4.61 9.06
CA ILE A 242 -1.44 -5.28 10.30
C ILE A 242 -0.38 -6.24 10.81
N ILE A 243 0.23 -7.02 9.92
CA ILE A 243 1.29 -7.96 10.30
C ILE A 243 2.52 -7.23 10.83
N HIS A 244 2.96 -6.18 10.14
CA HIS A 244 4.09 -5.37 10.57
C HIS A 244 3.84 -4.69 11.92
N MET A 245 2.64 -4.16 12.17
CA MET A 245 2.28 -3.56 13.46
C MET A 245 2.61 -4.50 14.62
N LYS A 246 2.27 -5.77 14.48
CA LYS A 246 2.44 -6.75 15.56
C LYS A 246 3.90 -7.09 15.81
N ILE A 247 4.73 -7.13 14.76
CA ILE A 247 6.17 -7.37 14.88
C ILE A 247 6.86 -6.25 15.68
N TYR A 248 6.37 -5.02 15.53
CA TYR A 248 6.96 -3.82 16.14
C TYR A 248 6.52 -3.54 17.57
N LEU A 249 5.38 -4.08 18.01
CA LEU A 249 4.88 -3.91 19.37
C LEU A 249 5.41 -4.99 20.35
N MET A 250 6.49 -5.68 19.96
CA MET A 250 7.11 -6.75 20.74
C MET A 250 8.35 -6.20 21.47
N ASP A 251 8.14 -5.48 22.57
CA ASP A 251 9.17 -5.19 23.59
C ASP A 251 9.02 -6.14 24.78
#